data_7c988a647e92189b7ab61e331ef5b7ac
#
_entry.id   7c988a647e92189b7ab61e331ef5b7ac
#
_cell.length_a   1.000
_cell.length_b   1.000
_cell.length_c   1.000
_cell.angle_alpha   90.00
_cell.angle_beta   90.00
_cell.angle_gamma   90.00
#
_symmetry.space_group_name_H-M   'P 1'
#
loop_
_entity.id
_entity.type
_entity.pdbx_description
1 polymer ?
#
loop_
_entity_poly.entity_id
_entity_poly.type
_entity_poly.pdbx_seq_one_letter_code
_entity_poly.pdbx_strand_id
1 'polypeptide(L)'
;MKEIKHYINGAYVGSASGRLFDNINPANGRVLSKVHEAGREKVDATVRAARAALKGPWGKMSVEERTAILHRVADGITARFDEFLEAECLDTGKPRSLASHIDIPRGAANFKVFADLVKNVAAEAFEMATPDGAGALNYAVRRPKGVIGVISPWNLPLLLMTWKVGPALACGNTVVVKPSEETPTTTALLGEVMQQAGVPDGVYNVVHGFGGNSAGAFLTEHPDVDAYTFTGETGTGETIMKAAANGVRQVSLELGGKNAGIVFADCDMDKAIEGTLRSAFANCGQVCLGTERVYVQRPIFDEFVARLKAGAEQLVLGPPDDATSNFGPLISLKHREKVLSYYQKAVEDGATVITGGGVPDMPAELAHGAWVQPTIWTGLKDDSAVVTEEIFGPCCHIRPFDSEEEAVALANSLPYGLASAIWTENVTCAHRVAGQLEAGIIWANSWFLRDLRTAF
;
A
#
# COMPACT_ATOMS: atom_id res chain seq x y z
N MET A 1 20.61 20.17 9.07
CA MET A 1 19.45 19.43 8.48
C MET A 1 19.76 17.95 8.60
N LYS A 2 18.79 17.11 9.00
CA LYS A 2 18.97 15.65 9.13
C LYS A 2 19.23 15.04 7.75
N GLU A 3 20.16 14.08 7.67
CA GLU A 3 20.41 13.31 6.45
C GLU A 3 19.90 11.88 6.61
N ILE A 4 19.20 11.36 5.59
CA ILE A 4 18.77 9.97 5.50
C ILE A 4 19.75 9.25 4.57
N LYS A 5 20.43 8.25 5.11
CA LYS A 5 21.43 7.44 4.41
C LYS A 5 20.86 6.08 4.03
N HIS A 6 21.49 5.44 3.05
CA HIS A 6 21.24 4.03 2.76
C HIS A 6 21.60 3.17 3.97
N TYR A 7 20.89 2.05 4.16
CA TYR A 7 21.26 1.04 5.15
C TYR A 7 21.75 -0.20 4.41
N ILE A 8 23.05 -0.47 4.46
CA ILE A 8 23.68 -1.53 3.65
C ILE A 8 24.63 -2.32 4.52
N ASN A 9 24.46 -3.65 4.54
CA ASN A 9 25.33 -4.55 5.26
C ASN A 9 25.55 -4.17 6.74
N GLY A 10 24.45 -3.84 7.43
CA GLY A 10 24.44 -3.48 8.85
C GLY A 10 24.87 -2.04 9.15
N ALA A 11 25.14 -1.17 8.16
CA ALA A 11 25.64 0.17 8.36
C ALA A 11 24.90 1.24 7.53
N TYR A 12 24.82 2.45 8.09
CA TYR A 12 24.35 3.63 7.35
C TYR A 12 25.48 4.23 6.50
N VAL A 13 25.26 4.28 5.19
CA VAL A 13 26.25 4.74 4.22
C VAL A 13 25.68 5.82 3.31
N GLY A 14 26.48 6.85 3.02
CA GLY A 14 26.09 7.91 2.10
C GLY A 14 26.21 7.51 0.62
N SER A 15 25.69 8.38 -0.25
CA SER A 15 25.85 8.25 -1.70
C SER A 15 27.32 8.49 -2.11
N ALA A 16 27.86 7.63 -2.97
CA ALA A 16 29.20 7.79 -3.52
C ALA A 16 29.33 9.05 -4.40
N SER A 17 28.26 9.43 -5.11
CA SER A 17 28.21 10.62 -5.96
C SER A 17 27.95 11.92 -5.18
N GLY A 18 27.60 11.84 -3.89
CA GLY A 18 27.16 12.98 -3.09
C GLY A 18 25.78 13.54 -3.49
N ARG A 19 25.05 12.91 -4.41
CA ARG A 19 23.71 13.37 -4.82
C ARG A 19 22.71 13.18 -3.68
N LEU A 20 21.95 14.25 -3.43
CA LEU A 20 20.90 14.31 -2.41
C LEU A 20 19.62 14.84 -3.04
N PHE A 21 18.48 14.43 -2.50
CA PHE A 21 17.17 15.02 -2.80
C PHE A 21 16.45 15.38 -1.51
N ASP A 22 15.40 16.19 -1.62
CA ASP A 22 14.63 16.68 -0.48
C ASP A 22 13.51 15.71 -0.12
N ASN A 23 13.39 15.41 1.17
CA ASN A 23 12.18 14.88 1.77
C ASN A 23 11.35 16.05 2.28
N ILE A 24 10.12 16.19 1.80
CA ILE A 24 9.28 17.37 1.99
C ILE A 24 8.05 17.00 2.82
N ASN A 25 7.73 17.83 3.82
CA ASN A 25 6.48 17.70 4.55
C ASN A 25 5.31 18.16 3.68
N PRO A 26 4.37 17.27 3.32
CA PRO A 26 3.28 17.60 2.42
C PRO A 26 2.24 18.56 3.04
N ALA A 27 2.21 18.70 4.38
CA ALA A 27 1.27 19.60 5.04
C ALA A 27 1.64 21.08 4.89
N ASN A 28 2.94 21.40 4.69
CA ASN A 28 3.39 22.80 4.66
C ASN A 28 4.48 23.10 3.63
N GLY A 29 4.94 22.11 2.87
CA GLY A 29 5.99 22.26 1.84
C GLY A 29 7.42 22.44 2.38
N ARG A 30 7.66 22.29 3.70
CA ARG A 30 9.00 22.45 4.28
C ARG A 30 9.85 21.20 4.10
N VAL A 31 11.16 21.40 3.88
CA VAL A 31 12.12 20.30 3.80
C VAL A 31 12.36 19.72 5.21
N LEU A 32 12.10 18.43 5.37
CA LEU A 32 12.32 17.65 6.59
C LEU A 32 13.76 17.16 6.71
N SER A 33 14.29 16.63 5.62
CA SER A 33 15.63 16.02 5.56
C SER A 33 16.18 16.02 4.15
N LYS A 34 17.48 15.77 4.03
CA LYS A 34 18.16 15.46 2.76
C LYS A 34 18.35 13.95 2.67
N VAL A 35 18.01 13.35 1.55
CA VAL A 35 18.09 11.91 1.33
C VAL A 35 19.18 11.60 0.31
N HIS A 36 20.04 10.65 0.62
CA HIS A 36 21.07 10.19 -0.30
C HIS A 36 20.48 9.41 -1.48
N GLU A 37 20.86 9.75 -2.71
CA GLU A 37 20.43 9.02 -3.90
C GLU A 37 21.44 7.93 -4.27
N ALA A 38 20.96 6.69 -4.43
CA ALA A 38 21.82 5.57 -4.84
C ALA A 38 22.05 5.57 -6.36
N GLY A 39 23.31 5.59 -6.77
CA GLY A 39 23.72 5.25 -8.13
C GLY A 39 23.78 3.74 -8.36
N ARG A 40 23.99 3.31 -9.61
CA ARG A 40 24.09 1.90 -10.04
C ARG A 40 25.12 1.12 -9.19
N GLU A 41 26.29 1.70 -8.99
CA GLU A 41 27.36 1.11 -8.16
C GLU A 41 26.89 0.79 -6.72
N LYS A 42 26.10 1.70 -6.12
CA LYS A 42 25.59 1.53 -4.76
C LYS A 42 24.54 0.41 -4.70
N VAL A 43 23.65 0.35 -5.67
CA VAL A 43 22.66 -0.74 -5.79
C VAL A 43 23.36 -2.08 -5.99
N ASP A 44 24.36 -2.15 -6.87
CA ASP A 44 25.15 -3.34 -7.13
C ASP A 44 25.90 -3.84 -5.87
N ALA A 45 26.55 -2.93 -5.12
CA ALA A 45 27.18 -3.28 -3.84
C ALA A 45 26.16 -3.82 -2.81
N THR A 46 24.94 -3.24 -2.80
CA THR A 46 23.86 -3.65 -1.92
C THR A 46 23.35 -5.05 -2.25
N VAL A 47 23.13 -5.35 -3.53
CA VAL A 47 22.71 -6.68 -3.99
C VAL A 47 23.80 -7.73 -3.69
N ARG A 48 25.09 -7.40 -3.87
CA ARG A 48 26.18 -8.30 -3.47
C ARG A 48 26.20 -8.59 -1.98
N ALA A 49 25.94 -7.59 -1.12
CA ALA A 49 25.84 -7.80 0.32
C ALA A 49 24.66 -8.74 0.67
N ALA A 50 23.49 -8.51 0.07
CA ALA A 50 22.33 -9.37 0.23
C ALA A 50 22.62 -10.83 -0.23
N ARG A 51 23.29 -10.99 -1.35
CA ARG A 51 23.68 -12.31 -1.89
C ARG A 51 24.69 -13.03 -0.97
N ALA A 52 25.64 -12.31 -0.39
CA ALA A 52 26.60 -12.87 0.54
C ALA A 52 25.93 -13.33 1.85
N ALA A 53 24.96 -12.57 2.38
CA ALA A 53 24.23 -12.92 3.59
C ALA A 53 23.47 -14.25 3.51
N LEU A 54 22.98 -14.64 2.32
CA LEU A 54 22.35 -15.94 2.07
C LEU A 54 23.30 -17.13 2.34
N LYS A 55 24.59 -16.94 2.17
CA LYS A 55 25.63 -17.96 2.44
C LYS A 55 26.18 -17.86 3.85
N GLY A 56 25.84 -16.79 4.57
CA GLY A 56 26.26 -16.50 5.93
C GLY A 56 25.41 -17.23 7.00
N PRO A 57 25.41 -16.72 8.24
CA PRO A 57 24.61 -17.26 9.34
C PRO A 57 23.14 -17.37 9.00
N TRP A 58 22.56 -16.36 8.34
CA TRP A 58 21.14 -16.31 7.95
C TRP A 58 20.68 -17.52 7.14
N GLY A 59 21.43 -17.91 6.12
CA GLY A 59 21.10 -19.06 5.27
C GLY A 59 21.22 -20.42 5.96
N LYS A 60 21.84 -20.47 7.15
CA LYS A 60 21.99 -21.67 7.96
C LYS A 60 20.98 -21.74 9.12
N MET A 61 20.29 -20.66 9.43
CA MET A 61 19.30 -20.61 10.51
C MET A 61 18.11 -21.51 10.20
N SER A 62 17.60 -22.17 11.22
CA SER A 62 16.32 -22.87 11.20
C SER A 62 15.15 -21.85 11.02
N VAL A 63 13.96 -22.36 10.72
CA VAL A 63 12.74 -21.52 10.67
C VAL A 63 12.48 -20.89 12.03
N GLU A 64 12.67 -21.65 13.12
CA GLU A 64 12.46 -21.22 14.50
C GLU A 64 13.37 -20.06 14.87
N GLU A 65 14.67 -20.15 14.54
CA GLU A 65 15.65 -19.09 14.81
C GLU A 65 15.29 -17.79 14.06
N ARG A 66 14.96 -17.88 12.76
CA ARG A 66 14.56 -16.72 11.97
C ARG A 66 13.27 -16.08 12.49
N THR A 67 12.26 -16.90 12.82
CA THR A 67 10.99 -16.37 13.31
C THR A 67 11.12 -15.74 14.69
N ALA A 68 11.99 -16.27 15.57
CA ALA A 68 12.31 -15.62 16.84
C ALA A 68 12.93 -14.21 16.64
N ILE A 69 13.77 -14.04 15.62
CA ILE A 69 14.31 -12.72 15.24
C ILE A 69 13.17 -11.79 14.77
N LEU A 70 12.27 -12.28 13.91
CA LEU A 70 11.17 -11.46 13.38
C LEU A 70 10.18 -11.02 14.47
N HIS A 71 9.94 -11.85 15.48
CA HIS A 71 9.19 -11.43 16.68
C HIS A 71 9.89 -10.28 17.40
N ARG A 72 11.22 -10.34 17.58
CA ARG A 72 11.99 -9.23 18.18
C ARG A 72 11.96 -7.96 17.33
N VAL A 73 11.94 -8.08 15.99
CA VAL A 73 11.75 -6.91 15.09
C VAL A 73 10.40 -6.25 15.35
N ALA A 74 9.33 -7.03 15.44
CA ALA A 74 7.99 -6.49 15.75
C ALA A 74 7.96 -5.81 17.13
N ASP A 75 8.56 -6.42 18.14
CA ASP A 75 8.65 -5.84 19.49
C ASP A 75 9.50 -4.56 19.50
N GLY A 76 10.57 -4.51 18.70
CA GLY A 76 11.41 -3.33 18.51
C GLY A 76 10.68 -2.14 17.85
N ILE A 77 9.83 -2.40 16.85
CA ILE A 77 8.95 -1.37 16.29
C ILE A 77 7.98 -0.87 17.35
N THR A 78 7.37 -1.78 18.12
CA THR A 78 6.41 -1.42 19.17
C THR A 78 7.08 -0.62 20.30
N ALA A 79 8.31 -0.97 20.69
CA ALA A 79 9.07 -0.26 21.71
C ALA A 79 9.46 1.17 21.29
N ARG A 80 9.58 1.42 19.99
CA ARG A 80 9.87 2.73 19.38
C ARG A 80 8.63 3.34 18.70
N PHE A 81 7.44 3.02 19.20
CA PHE A 81 6.16 3.39 18.58
C PHE A 81 6.07 4.87 18.24
N ASP A 82 6.35 5.76 19.17
CA ASP A 82 6.21 7.20 18.98
C ASP A 82 7.20 7.76 17.93
N GLU A 83 8.38 7.19 17.84
CA GLU A 83 9.39 7.57 16.83
C GLU A 83 8.96 7.17 15.42
N PHE A 84 8.42 5.95 15.25
CA PHE A 84 7.85 5.52 13.97
C PHE A 84 6.60 6.33 13.62
N LEU A 85 5.74 6.61 14.60
CA LEU A 85 4.53 7.42 14.40
C LEU A 85 4.88 8.84 13.93
N GLU A 86 5.85 9.48 14.57
CA GLU A 86 6.31 10.80 14.17
C GLU A 86 6.87 10.79 12.74
N ALA A 87 7.75 9.83 12.44
CA ALA A 87 8.34 9.69 11.11
C ALA A 87 7.29 9.48 10.02
N GLU A 88 6.30 8.59 10.26
CA GLU A 88 5.21 8.30 9.34
C GLU A 88 4.35 9.55 9.08
N CYS A 89 3.98 10.27 10.15
CA CYS A 89 3.13 11.45 10.06
C CYS A 89 3.84 12.64 9.39
N LEU A 90 5.14 12.84 9.65
CA LEU A 90 5.90 13.91 9.00
C LEU A 90 6.08 13.66 7.50
N ASP A 91 6.43 12.44 7.10
CA ASP A 91 6.63 12.09 5.69
C ASP A 91 5.30 12.12 4.89
N THR A 92 4.18 11.75 5.50
CA THR A 92 2.90 11.59 4.79
C THR A 92 1.91 12.72 5.01
N GLY A 93 2.07 13.52 6.06
CA GLY A 93 1.09 14.53 6.47
C GLY A 93 -0.21 13.97 7.06
N LYS A 94 -0.37 12.65 7.19
CA LYS A 94 -1.60 12.03 7.69
C LYS A 94 -1.84 12.30 9.17
N PRO A 95 -3.10 12.35 9.63
CA PRO A 95 -3.43 12.52 11.04
C PRO A 95 -2.82 11.43 11.93
N ARG A 96 -2.28 11.82 13.09
CA ARG A 96 -1.72 10.89 14.09
C ARG A 96 -2.72 9.82 14.52
N SER A 97 -4.02 10.18 14.61
CA SER A 97 -5.09 9.25 14.94
C SER A 97 -5.17 8.07 13.96
N LEU A 98 -4.98 8.31 12.66
CA LEU A 98 -4.97 7.25 11.65
C LEU A 98 -3.71 6.39 11.75
N ALA A 99 -2.53 7.00 11.74
CA ALA A 99 -1.26 6.30 11.75
C ALA A 99 -1.04 5.47 13.02
N SER A 100 -1.46 5.98 14.19
CA SER A 100 -1.33 5.29 15.48
C SER A 100 -2.20 4.02 15.59
N HIS A 101 -3.35 3.99 14.90
CA HIS A 101 -4.27 2.84 14.96
C HIS A 101 -4.06 1.82 13.83
N ILE A 102 -3.51 2.25 12.69
CA ILE A 102 -3.38 1.40 11.51
C ILE A 102 -1.92 1.16 11.14
N ASP A 103 -1.18 2.21 10.78
CA ASP A 103 0.13 2.05 10.12
C ASP A 103 1.17 1.39 11.01
N ILE A 104 1.38 1.92 12.20
CA ILE A 104 2.44 1.43 13.08
C ILE A 104 2.09 0.08 13.68
N PRO A 105 0.90 -0.14 14.27
CA PRO A 105 0.53 -1.46 14.83
C PRO A 105 0.54 -2.57 13.78
N ARG A 106 0.00 -2.32 12.59
CA ARG A 106 -0.03 -3.32 11.51
C ARG A 106 1.35 -3.52 10.89
N GLY A 107 2.18 -2.47 10.81
CA GLY A 107 3.57 -2.58 10.39
C GLY A 107 4.38 -3.53 11.28
N ALA A 108 4.19 -3.46 12.58
CA ALA A 108 4.79 -4.39 13.55
C ALA A 108 4.16 -5.80 13.46
N ALA A 109 2.81 -5.87 13.41
CA ALA A 109 2.08 -7.13 13.37
C ALA A 109 2.42 -8.00 12.15
N ASN A 110 2.76 -7.40 11.01
CA ASN A 110 3.17 -8.12 9.81
C ASN A 110 4.32 -9.10 10.08
N PHE A 111 5.34 -8.68 10.84
CA PHE A 111 6.45 -9.58 11.19
C PHE A 111 5.99 -10.77 12.05
N LYS A 112 5.10 -10.54 13.03
CA LYS A 112 4.56 -11.63 13.89
C LYS A 112 3.72 -12.61 13.08
N VAL A 113 2.79 -12.10 12.29
CA VAL A 113 1.87 -12.94 11.49
C VAL A 113 2.65 -13.84 10.53
N PHE A 114 3.58 -13.30 9.76
CA PHE A 114 4.34 -14.09 8.79
C PHE A 114 5.38 -15.01 9.47
N ALA A 115 5.93 -14.64 10.62
CA ALA A 115 6.76 -15.52 11.43
C ALA A 115 5.98 -16.75 11.93
N ASP A 116 4.72 -16.56 12.33
CA ASP A 116 3.87 -17.65 12.80
C ASP A 116 3.33 -18.50 11.64
N LEU A 117 2.96 -17.87 10.52
CA LEU A 117 2.47 -18.59 9.34
C LEU A 117 3.51 -19.52 8.72
N VAL A 118 4.76 -19.08 8.59
CA VAL A 118 5.80 -19.87 7.91
C VAL A 118 6.07 -21.20 8.56
N LYS A 119 5.87 -21.32 9.88
CA LYS A 119 6.02 -22.58 10.65
C LYS A 119 4.97 -23.64 10.28
N ASN A 120 3.84 -23.20 9.72
CA ASN A 120 2.68 -24.05 9.42
C ASN A 120 2.47 -24.26 7.92
N VAL A 121 3.45 -23.89 7.08
CA VAL A 121 3.35 -24.09 5.64
C VAL A 121 3.54 -25.57 5.33
N ALA A 122 2.49 -26.22 4.82
CA ALA A 122 2.51 -27.63 4.45
C ALA A 122 3.47 -27.92 3.29
N ALA A 123 4.07 -29.10 3.30
CA ALA A 123 4.78 -29.68 2.18
C ALA A 123 4.01 -30.89 1.65
N GLU A 124 4.12 -31.14 0.35
CA GLU A 124 3.49 -32.28 -0.30
C GLU A 124 4.43 -33.48 -0.29
N ALA A 125 3.89 -34.66 -0.01
CA ALA A 125 4.63 -35.93 -0.10
C ALA A 125 3.69 -37.01 -0.66
N PHE A 126 4.16 -37.78 -1.67
CA PHE A 126 3.42 -38.81 -2.35
C PHE A 126 4.25 -40.06 -2.50
N GLU A 127 3.66 -41.20 -2.25
CA GLU A 127 4.23 -42.52 -2.61
C GLU A 127 3.72 -42.92 -4.01
N MET A 128 4.58 -43.49 -4.81
CA MET A 128 4.22 -44.06 -6.11
C MET A 128 4.82 -45.43 -6.30
N ALA A 129 4.08 -46.30 -7.00
CA ALA A 129 4.61 -47.58 -7.44
C ALA A 129 5.63 -47.39 -8.57
N THR A 130 6.68 -48.21 -8.57
CA THR A 130 7.64 -48.30 -9.66
C THR A 130 7.55 -49.64 -10.36
N PRO A 131 7.96 -49.79 -11.63
CA PRO A 131 7.85 -51.04 -12.38
C PRO A 131 8.61 -52.22 -11.75
N ASP A 132 9.66 -51.95 -10.98
CA ASP A 132 10.44 -52.97 -10.23
C ASP A 132 9.81 -53.35 -8.89
N GLY A 133 8.69 -52.71 -8.51
CA GLY A 133 7.99 -52.92 -7.23
C GLY A 133 8.65 -52.31 -6.00
N ALA A 134 9.75 -51.58 -6.13
CA ALA A 134 10.45 -50.95 -5.00
C ALA A 134 9.68 -49.74 -4.44
N GLY A 135 8.88 -49.07 -5.28
CA GLY A 135 8.22 -47.83 -4.94
C GLY A 135 9.16 -46.60 -4.93
N ALA A 136 8.57 -45.41 -4.88
CA ALA A 136 9.33 -44.17 -4.70
C ALA A 136 8.55 -43.19 -3.83
N LEU A 137 9.28 -42.47 -2.95
CA LEU A 137 8.74 -41.35 -2.16
C LEU A 137 9.13 -40.02 -2.84
N ASN A 138 8.14 -39.25 -3.24
CA ASN A 138 8.30 -37.94 -3.82
C ASN A 138 7.84 -36.88 -2.82
N TYR A 139 8.67 -35.90 -2.52
CA TYR A 139 8.31 -34.81 -1.61
C TYR A 139 8.87 -33.48 -2.06
N ALA A 140 8.17 -32.39 -1.73
CA ALA A 140 8.58 -31.03 -2.04
C ALA A 140 9.31 -30.41 -0.84
N VAL A 141 10.51 -29.87 -1.07
CA VAL A 141 11.27 -29.10 -0.07
C VAL A 141 11.26 -27.63 -0.46
N ARG A 142 10.72 -26.79 0.42
CA ARG A 142 10.74 -25.34 0.22
C ARG A 142 12.12 -24.77 0.54
N ARG A 143 12.60 -23.90 -0.33
CA ARG A 143 13.90 -23.19 -0.18
C ARG A 143 13.69 -21.71 -0.38
N PRO A 144 14.52 -20.83 0.24
CA PRO A 144 14.54 -19.41 -0.07
C PRO A 144 14.73 -19.19 -1.58
N LYS A 145 14.04 -18.21 -2.14
CA LYS A 145 14.20 -17.83 -3.54
C LYS A 145 15.56 -17.17 -3.78
N GLY A 146 16.00 -16.35 -2.82
CA GLY A 146 17.27 -15.66 -2.87
C GLY A 146 17.20 -14.20 -2.42
N VAL A 147 17.71 -13.29 -3.25
CA VAL A 147 17.65 -11.84 -3.03
C VAL A 147 16.34 -11.31 -3.61
N ILE A 148 15.53 -10.67 -2.78
CA ILE A 148 14.25 -10.07 -3.18
C ILE A 148 14.39 -8.55 -3.28
N GLY A 149 14.10 -8.00 -4.45
CA GLY A 149 13.91 -6.57 -4.65
C GLY A 149 12.53 -6.16 -4.13
N VAL A 150 12.50 -5.30 -3.12
CA VAL A 150 11.25 -4.77 -2.51
C VAL A 150 11.10 -3.32 -2.90
N ILE A 151 10.02 -2.96 -3.57
CA ILE A 151 9.71 -1.57 -3.92
C ILE A 151 8.36 -1.23 -3.28
N SER A 152 8.38 -0.30 -2.32
CA SER A 152 7.22 0.06 -1.50
C SER A 152 6.70 1.46 -1.81
N PRO A 153 5.37 1.66 -1.71
CA PRO A 153 4.72 2.93 -1.99
C PRO A 153 4.81 3.89 -0.81
N TRP A 154 4.27 5.09 -1.01
CA TRP A 154 4.29 6.19 -0.06
C TRP A 154 3.03 6.34 0.79
N ASN A 155 1.93 5.68 0.45
CA ASN A 155 0.63 5.94 1.09
C ASN A 155 0.48 5.32 2.49
N LEU A 156 1.06 4.16 2.73
CA LEU A 156 1.13 3.46 4.01
C LEU A 156 2.57 2.88 4.17
N PRO A 157 3.58 3.76 4.34
CA PRO A 157 5.00 3.42 4.18
C PRO A 157 5.45 2.22 4.99
N LEU A 158 5.33 2.28 6.32
CA LEU A 158 5.77 1.19 7.20
C LEU A 158 4.94 -0.08 6.97
N LEU A 159 3.61 0.06 6.90
CA LEU A 159 2.70 -1.07 6.79
C LEU A 159 2.96 -1.88 5.51
N LEU A 160 2.99 -1.20 4.34
CA LEU A 160 3.12 -1.88 3.04
C LEU A 160 4.54 -2.39 2.78
N MET A 161 5.55 -1.72 3.31
CA MET A 161 6.92 -2.21 3.24
C MET A 161 7.10 -3.47 4.08
N THR A 162 6.63 -3.49 5.34
CA THR A 162 6.77 -4.66 6.22
C THR A 162 5.92 -5.85 5.77
N TRP A 163 4.80 -5.60 5.07
CA TRP A 163 4.02 -6.63 4.40
C TRP A 163 4.81 -7.42 3.35
N LYS A 164 5.83 -6.81 2.74
CA LYS A 164 6.71 -7.46 1.76
C LYS A 164 7.97 -8.03 2.41
N VAL A 165 8.58 -7.27 3.30
CA VAL A 165 9.81 -7.64 4.00
C VAL A 165 9.57 -8.80 4.97
N GLY A 166 8.46 -8.76 5.73
CA GLY A 166 8.10 -9.80 6.70
C GLY A 166 8.09 -11.22 6.11
N PRO A 167 7.24 -11.50 5.10
CA PRO A 167 7.19 -12.83 4.49
C PRO A 167 8.47 -13.20 3.75
N ALA A 168 9.16 -12.24 3.10
CA ALA A 168 10.43 -12.53 2.43
C ALA A 168 11.47 -13.04 3.41
N LEU A 169 11.65 -12.37 4.56
CA LEU A 169 12.59 -12.78 5.61
C LEU A 169 12.12 -14.06 6.32
N ALA A 170 10.83 -14.22 6.61
CA ALA A 170 10.30 -15.43 7.22
C ALA A 170 10.65 -16.69 6.39
N CYS A 171 10.55 -16.58 5.06
CA CYS A 171 10.93 -17.63 4.13
C CYS A 171 12.44 -17.79 3.94
N GLY A 172 13.29 -17.03 4.66
CA GLY A 172 14.75 -17.12 4.62
C GLY A 172 15.43 -16.38 3.47
N ASN A 173 14.72 -15.55 2.73
CA ASN A 173 15.29 -14.67 1.72
C ASN A 173 16.06 -13.51 2.36
N THR A 174 16.84 -12.78 1.54
CA THR A 174 17.38 -11.47 1.87
C THR A 174 16.68 -10.40 1.04
N VAL A 175 16.67 -9.16 1.50
CA VAL A 175 15.95 -8.09 0.84
C VAL A 175 16.82 -6.88 0.52
N VAL A 176 16.55 -6.25 -0.63
CA VAL A 176 16.99 -4.90 -0.98
C VAL A 176 15.73 -4.06 -1.15
N VAL A 177 15.50 -3.15 -0.23
CA VAL A 177 14.30 -2.31 -0.17
C VAL A 177 14.58 -0.96 -0.81
N LYS A 178 13.75 -0.56 -1.77
CA LYS A 178 13.65 0.81 -2.26
C LYS A 178 12.30 1.41 -1.81
N PRO A 179 12.25 2.19 -0.75
CA PRO A 179 11.03 2.92 -0.39
C PRO A 179 10.73 4.00 -1.44
N SER A 180 9.51 4.53 -1.42
CA SER A 180 9.22 5.75 -2.18
C SER A 180 10.14 6.89 -1.74
N GLU A 181 10.49 7.73 -2.69
CA GLU A 181 11.24 8.97 -2.45
C GLU A 181 10.49 9.96 -1.56
N GLU A 182 9.16 9.89 -1.57
CA GLU A 182 8.30 10.75 -0.76
C GLU A 182 8.29 10.36 0.75
N THR A 183 8.63 9.10 1.10
CA THR A 183 8.49 8.58 2.46
C THR A 183 9.67 7.68 2.87
N PRO A 184 10.89 8.22 2.96
CA PRO A 184 12.09 7.42 3.20
C PRO A 184 12.31 7.08 4.68
N THR A 185 11.70 7.82 5.63
CA THR A 185 12.17 7.89 7.01
C THR A 185 11.92 6.59 7.78
N THR A 186 10.70 6.03 7.74
CA THR A 186 10.37 4.80 8.50
C THR A 186 11.14 3.59 8.03
N THR A 187 11.42 3.50 6.72
CA THR A 187 12.22 2.40 6.14
C THR A 187 13.69 2.50 6.58
N ALA A 188 14.25 3.71 6.63
CA ALA A 188 15.60 3.92 7.15
C ALA A 188 15.68 3.61 8.64
N LEU A 189 14.70 4.07 9.42
CA LEU A 189 14.63 3.84 10.87
C LEU A 189 14.55 2.34 11.22
N LEU A 190 13.87 1.55 10.41
CA LEU A 190 13.76 0.10 10.60
C LEU A 190 15.13 -0.60 10.56
N GLY A 191 16.14 -0.05 9.90
CA GLY A 191 17.51 -0.60 9.90
C GLY A 191 18.09 -0.77 11.31
N GLU A 192 17.89 0.20 12.20
CA GLU A 192 18.32 0.12 13.59
C GLU A 192 17.59 -0.99 14.37
N VAL A 193 16.27 -1.10 14.14
CA VAL A 193 15.45 -2.16 14.75
C VAL A 193 15.91 -3.54 14.28
N MET A 194 16.20 -3.69 12.99
CA MET A 194 16.73 -4.95 12.44
C MET A 194 18.05 -5.34 13.11
N GLN A 195 18.97 -4.40 13.26
CA GLN A 195 20.25 -4.63 13.92
C GLN A 195 20.07 -5.03 15.39
N GLN A 196 19.25 -4.29 16.16
CA GLN A 196 18.98 -4.54 17.57
C GLN A 196 18.26 -5.88 17.80
N ALA A 197 17.41 -6.31 16.87
CA ALA A 197 16.73 -7.60 16.89
C ALA A 197 17.65 -8.78 16.57
N GLY A 198 18.89 -8.54 16.10
CA GLY A 198 19.86 -9.56 15.74
C GLY A 198 19.69 -10.10 14.32
N VAL A 199 19.11 -9.33 13.41
CA VAL A 199 19.13 -9.63 11.96
C VAL A 199 20.58 -9.52 11.48
N PRO A 200 21.18 -10.56 10.88
CA PRO A 200 22.56 -10.50 10.42
C PRO A 200 22.77 -9.44 9.33
N ASP A 201 23.98 -8.88 9.28
CA ASP A 201 24.37 -7.90 8.27
C ASP A 201 24.12 -8.42 6.86
N GLY A 202 23.62 -7.54 5.97
CA GLY A 202 23.30 -7.86 4.59
C GLY A 202 21.93 -8.54 4.37
N VAL A 203 21.22 -8.98 5.41
CA VAL A 203 19.88 -9.61 5.28
C VAL A 203 18.81 -8.58 4.93
N TYR A 204 18.82 -7.43 5.59
CA TYR A 204 17.98 -6.28 5.31
C TYR A 204 18.85 -5.12 4.83
N ASN A 205 18.51 -4.60 3.66
CA ASN A 205 19.25 -3.48 3.07
C ASN A 205 18.26 -2.48 2.49
N VAL A 206 18.62 -1.18 2.51
CA VAL A 206 17.80 -0.07 1.99
C VAL A 206 18.63 0.80 1.06
N VAL A 207 18.10 1.06 -0.12
CA VAL A 207 18.63 2.05 -1.06
C VAL A 207 17.55 3.10 -1.34
N HIS A 208 17.89 4.37 -1.26
CA HIS A 208 16.98 5.48 -1.58
C HIS A 208 17.27 6.00 -2.98
N GLY A 209 16.25 6.59 -3.60
CA GLY A 209 16.30 7.18 -4.94
C GLY A 209 14.96 7.08 -5.65
N PHE A 210 14.94 7.56 -6.88
CA PHE A 210 13.74 7.59 -7.72
C PHE A 210 13.50 6.27 -8.47
N GLY A 211 12.43 6.22 -9.29
CA GLY A 211 12.09 5.08 -10.12
C GLY A 211 12.99 4.95 -11.35
N GLY A 212 12.67 5.68 -12.43
CA GLY A 212 13.38 5.64 -13.70
C GLY A 212 14.77 6.29 -13.62
N ASN A 213 15.77 5.69 -14.31
CA ASN A 213 17.16 6.15 -14.34
C ASN A 213 17.81 6.37 -12.95
N SER A 214 17.33 5.72 -11.93
CA SER A 214 17.75 5.82 -10.54
C SER A 214 17.67 4.47 -9.85
N ALA A 215 17.68 4.44 -8.52
CA ALA A 215 17.72 3.23 -7.70
C ALA A 215 16.66 2.18 -8.09
N GLY A 216 15.45 2.60 -8.46
CA GLY A 216 14.36 1.69 -8.86
C GLY A 216 14.72 0.90 -10.13
N ALA A 217 15.09 1.59 -11.22
CA ALA A 217 15.50 0.93 -12.46
C ALA A 217 16.76 0.08 -12.24
N PHE A 218 17.77 0.61 -11.52
CA PHE A 218 19.00 -0.14 -11.25
C PHE A 218 18.74 -1.43 -10.47
N LEU A 219 17.77 -1.43 -9.54
CA LEU A 219 17.39 -2.62 -8.78
C LEU A 219 16.62 -3.62 -9.65
N THR A 220 15.64 -3.16 -10.45
CA THR A 220 14.78 -4.05 -11.24
C THR A 220 15.49 -4.65 -12.46
N GLU A 221 16.54 -4.01 -12.95
CA GLU A 221 17.40 -4.51 -14.03
C GLU A 221 18.53 -5.42 -13.53
N HIS A 222 18.81 -5.43 -12.21
CA HIS A 222 19.98 -6.10 -11.67
C HIS A 222 19.92 -7.63 -11.85
N PRO A 223 20.94 -8.28 -12.48
CA PRO A 223 20.90 -9.70 -12.82
C PRO A 223 20.87 -10.64 -11.59
N ASP A 224 21.44 -10.21 -10.47
CA ASP A 224 21.55 -11.02 -9.24
C ASP A 224 20.37 -10.79 -8.25
N VAL A 225 19.27 -10.21 -8.69
CA VAL A 225 17.99 -10.16 -7.95
C VAL A 225 17.10 -11.27 -8.47
N ASP A 226 16.62 -12.16 -7.58
CA ASP A 226 15.92 -13.39 -7.95
C ASP A 226 14.41 -13.21 -8.15
N ALA A 227 13.82 -12.23 -7.48
CA ALA A 227 12.40 -11.89 -7.62
C ALA A 227 12.14 -10.45 -7.14
N TYR A 228 10.99 -9.90 -7.54
CA TYR A 228 10.55 -8.59 -7.12
C TYR A 228 9.19 -8.65 -6.45
N THR A 229 8.99 -7.79 -5.45
CA THR A 229 7.67 -7.51 -4.90
C THR A 229 7.46 -5.99 -4.88
N PHE A 230 6.37 -5.57 -5.48
CA PHE A 230 6.05 -4.16 -5.72
C PHE A 230 4.64 -3.84 -5.25
N THR A 231 4.42 -2.66 -4.69
CA THR A 231 3.11 -2.04 -4.55
C THR A 231 3.20 -0.62 -5.07
N GLY A 232 2.26 -0.24 -5.93
CA GLY A 232 2.17 1.11 -6.49
C GLY A 232 1.30 1.19 -7.73
N GLU A 233 1.56 2.17 -8.58
CA GLU A 233 0.81 2.44 -9.79
C GLU A 233 0.96 1.31 -10.83
N THR A 234 -0.13 1.02 -11.56
CA THR A 234 -0.19 -0.05 -12.58
C THR A 234 0.89 0.09 -13.65
N GLY A 235 1.12 1.29 -14.20
CA GLY A 235 2.14 1.53 -15.23
C GLY A 235 3.58 1.26 -14.74
N THR A 236 3.86 1.54 -13.47
CA THR A 236 5.15 1.17 -12.86
C THR A 236 5.26 -0.35 -12.69
N GLY A 237 4.18 -1.02 -12.30
CA GLY A 237 4.13 -2.49 -12.20
C GLY A 237 4.40 -3.17 -13.55
N GLU A 238 3.81 -2.67 -14.63
CA GLU A 238 4.10 -3.13 -15.99
C GLU A 238 5.57 -2.96 -16.37
N THR A 239 6.18 -1.84 -16.00
CA THR A 239 7.59 -1.56 -16.25
C THR A 239 8.49 -2.56 -15.51
N ILE A 240 8.18 -2.85 -14.25
CA ILE A 240 8.89 -3.84 -13.44
C ILE A 240 8.71 -5.25 -14.02
N MET A 241 7.51 -5.61 -14.46
CA MET A 241 7.23 -6.90 -15.08
C MET A 241 8.04 -7.09 -16.37
N LYS A 242 8.11 -6.05 -17.22
CA LYS A 242 8.93 -6.05 -18.44
C LYS A 242 10.42 -6.24 -18.13
N ALA A 243 10.93 -5.56 -17.10
CA ALA A 243 12.32 -5.72 -16.65
C ALA A 243 12.59 -7.14 -16.08
N ALA A 244 11.64 -7.70 -15.32
CA ALA A 244 11.74 -9.02 -14.73
C ALA A 244 11.72 -10.16 -15.76
N ALA A 245 11.10 -9.95 -16.93
CA ALA A 245 11.10 -10.90 -18.04
C ALA A 245 12.52 -11.27 -18.48
N ASN A 246 13.48 -10.33 -18.36
CA ASN A 246 14.90 -10.61 -18.55
C ASN A 246 15.39 -11.54 -17.43
N GLY A 247 15.67 -12.81 -17.76
CA GLY A 247 16.05 -13.84 -16.77
C GLY A 247 14.88 -14.56 -16.14
N VAL A 248 13.63 -14.36 -16.60
CA VAL A 248 12.41 -15.07 -16.16
C VAL A 248 12.21 -14.97 -14.65
N ARG A 249 12.40 -13.76 -14.10
CA ARG A 249 12.29 -13.51 -12.65
C ARG A 249 10.85 -13.37 -12.23
N GLN A 250 10.54 -13.91 -11.07
CA GLN A 250 9.19 -13.81 -10.51
C GLN A 250 8.88 -12.41 -10.01
N VAL A 251 7.61 -12.01 -10.16
CA VAL A 251 7.08 -10.76 -9.62
C VAL A 251 5.85 -11.03 -8.77
N SER A 252 5.69 -10.25 -7.70
CA SER A 252 4.48 -10.13 -6.90
C SER A 252 4.08 -8.66 -6.94
N LEU A 253 2.94 -8.38 -7.56
CA LEU A 253 2.49 -7.02 -7.87
C LEU A 253 1.18 -6.73 -7.14
N GLU A 254 1.17 -5.65 -6.36
CA GLU A 254 0.00 -5.03 -5.78
C GLU A 254 -0.19 -3.68 -6.46
N LEU A 255 -1.24 -3.52 -7.20
CA LEU A 255 -1.42 -2.40 -8.12
C LEU A 255 -2.62 -1.53 -7.73
N GLY A 256 -2.98 -0.60 -8.60
CA GLY A 256 -4.12 0.28 -8.41
C GLY A 256 -5.47 -0.41 -8.46
N GLY A 257 -6.51 0.33 -8.09
CA GLY A 257 -7.90 -0.10 -8.14
C GLY A 257 -8.83 1.07 -8.45
N LYS A 258 -9.97 0.78 -9.06
CA LYS A 258 -11.10 1.71 -9.20
C LYS A 258 -12.32 1.06 -8.55
N ASN A 259 -12.22 0.86 -7.25
CA ASN A 259 -13.10 -0.03 -6.51
C ASN A 259 -14.54 0.46 -6.44
N ALA A 260 -15.48 -0.47 -6.52
CA ALA A 260 -16.91 -0.23 -6.43
C ALA A 260 -17.43 -0.46 -5.00
N GLY A 261 -18.29 0.44 -4.53
CA GLY A 261 -19.15 0.22 -3.38
C GLY A 261 -20.60 0.08 -3.86
N ILE A 262 -21.30 -0.99 -3.48
CA ILE A 262 -22.69 -1.25 -3.86
C ILE A 262 -23.57 -1.14 -2.62
N VAL A 263 -24.56 -0.28 -2.65
CA VAL A 263 -25.46 0.03 -1.52
C VAL A 263 -26.89 -0.33 -1.90
N PHE A 264 -27.42 -1.39 -1.31
CA PHE A 264 -28.80 -1.81 -1.50
C PHE A 264 -29.75 -1.07 -0.57
N ALA A 265 -31.03 -0.97 -0.95
CA ALA A 265 -32.04 -0.22 -0.21
C ALA A 265 -32.36 -0.80 1.20
N ASP A 266 -32.04 -2.08 1.41
CA ASP A 266 -32.22 -2.78 2.67
C ASP A 266 -31.00 -2.66 3.62
N CYS A 267 -30.00 -1.85 3.29
CA CYS A 267 -28.80 -1.69 4.13
C CYS A 267 -29.10 -0.97 5.45
N ASP A 268 -28.26 -1.21 6.45
CA ASP A 268 -28.13 -0.30 7.59
C ASP A 268 -27.48 1.00 7.07
N MET A 269 -28.31 2.03 6.90
CA MET A 269 -27.90 3.29 6.29
C MET A 269 -26.78 3.97 7.08
N ASP A 270 -26.79 3.93 8.40
CA ASP A 270 -25.76 4.56 9.23
C ASP A 270 -24.40 3.91 9.00
N LYS A 271 -24.34 2.57 9.02
CA LYS A 271 -23.12 1.82 8.71
C LYS A 271 -22.66 2.01 7.27
N ALA A 272 -23.58 2.06 6.31
CA ALA A 272 -23.25 2.27 4.91
C ALA A 272 -22.63 3.66 4.67
N ILE A 273 -23.18 4.70 5.30
CA ILE A 273 -22.63 6.07 5.23
C ILE A 273 -21.25 6.13 5.90
N GLU A 274 -21.12 5.65 7.17
CA GLU A 274 -19.84 5.65 7.88
C GLU A 274 -18.76 4.87 7.10
N GLY A 275 -19.10 3.68 6.62
CA GLY A 275 -18.20 2.83 5.87
C GLY A 275 -17.80 3.43 4.53
N THR A 276 -18.72 4.09 3.83
CA THR A 276 -18.42 4.77 2.55
C THR A 276 -17.57 6.02 2.78
N LEU A 277 -17.86 6.84 3.78
CA LEU A 277 -17.01 7.97 4.18
C LEU A 277 -15.58 7.51 4.46
N ARG A 278 -15.45 6.45 5.24
CA ARG A 278 -14.15 5.88 5.57
C ARG A 278 -13.45 5.32 4.33
N SER A 279 -14.15 4.59 3.45
CA SER A 279 -13.54 3.98 2.26
C SER A 279 -13.17 4.99 1.17
N ALA A 280 -13.92 6.09 1.04
CA ALA A 280 -13.64 7.12 0.04
C ALA A 280 -12.61 8.16 0.52
N PHE A 281 -12.55 8.47 1.82
CA PHE A 281 -11.81 9.62 2.32
C PHE A 281 -10.68 9.31 3.31
N ALA A 282 -10.58 8.09 3.86
CA ALA A 282 -9.47 7.73 4.74
C ALA A 282 -8.13 7.97 4.03
N ASN A 283 -7.12 8.45 4.77
CA ASN A 283 -5.81 8.80 4.23
C ASN A 283 -5.87 9.75 3.02
N CYS A 284 -6.81 10.70 3.02
CA CYS A 284 -7.07 11.61 1.91
C CYS A 284 -7.37 10.87 0.58
N GLY A 285 -8.11 9.73 0.64
CA GLY A 285 -8.41 8.89 -0.51
C GLY A 285 -7.21 8.12 -1.09
N GLN A 286 -6.05 8.21 -0.47
CA GLN A 286 -4.80 7.60 -0.95
C GLN A 286 -4.67 6.14 -0.48
N VAL A 287 -5.69 5.34 -0.74
CA VAL A 287 -5.74 3.90 -0.39
C VAL A 287 -6.14 3.10 -1.62
N CYS A 288 -5.31 2.15 -2.04
CA CYS A 288 -5.58 1.29 -3.20
C CYS A 288 -6.91 0.50 -3.07
N LEU A 289 -7.36 0.26 -1.83
CA LEU A 289 -8.64 -0.37 -1.49
C LEU A 289 -9.78 0.64 -1.32
N GLY A 290 -9.53 1.94 -1.54
CA GLY A 290 -10.51 3.03 -1.41
C GLY A 290 -11.64 2.92 -2.43
N THR A 291 -12.83 3.39 -2.07
CA THR A 291 -14.01 3.37 -2.94
C THR A 291 -14.10 4.69 -3.70
N GLU A 292 -13.86 4.65 -5.01
CA GLU A 292 -14.01 5.82 -5.89
C GLU A 292 -15.31 5.79 -6.70
N ARG A 293 -15.96 4.60 -6.84
CA ARG A 293 -17.26 4.41 -7.52
C ARG A 293 -18.29 3.90 -6.52
N VAL A 294 -19.35 4.64 -6.30
CA VAL A 294 -20.43 4.27 -5.38
C VAL A 294 -21.72 4.07 -6.16
N TYR A 295 -22.27 2.87 -6.12
CA TYR A 295 -23.54 2.51 -6.74
C TYR A 295 -24.60 2.37 -5.66
N VAL A 296 -25.68 3.14 -5.74
CA VAL A 296 -26.73 3.20 -4.71
C VAL A 296 -28.07 2.84 -5.33
N GLN A 297 -28.81 1.90 -4.72
CA GLN A 297 -30.12 1.51 -5.20
C GLN A 297 -31.08 2.72 -5.19
N ARG A 298 -31.79 2.93 -6.28
CA ARG A 298 -32.55 4.17 -6.55
C ARG A 298 -33.48 4.63 -5.42
N PRO A 299 -34.23 3.78 -4.71
CA PRO A 299 -35.15 4.25 -3.67
C PRO A 299 -34.49 5.03 -2.52
N ILE A 300 -33.19 4.80 -2.29
CA ILE A 300 -32.45 5.47 -1.18
C ILE A 300 -31.37 6.44 -1.70
N PHE A 301 -31.29 6.68 -3.01
CA PHE A 301 -30.21 7.44 -3.63
C PHE A 301 -30.10 8.87 -3.09
N ASP A 302 -31.18 9.62 -3.08
CA ASP A 302 -31.16 11.02 -2.67
C ASP A 302 -30.82 11.18 -1.18
N GLU A 303 -31.35 10.30 -0.32
CA GLU A 303 -31.02 10.28 1.12
C GLU A 303 -29.55 9.93 1.32
N PHE A 304 -29.04 8.91 0.63
CA PHE A 304 -27.67 8.49 0.74
C PHE A 304 -26.70 9.61 0.33
N VAL A 305 -26.95 10.26 -0.82
CA VAL A 305 -26.14 11.41 -1.30
C VAL A 305 -26.14 12.55 -0.30
N ALA A 306 -27.30 12.92 0.23
CA ALA A 306 -27.42 14.01 1.21
C ALA A 306 -26.64 13.71 2.50
N ARG A 307 -26.75 12.46 3.02
CA ARG A 307 -26.07 12.04 4.24
C ARG A 307 -24.56 11.91 4.04
N LEU A 308 -24.11 11.36 2.90
CA LEU A 308 -22.68 11.26 2.59
C LEU A 308 -22.04 12.63 2.44
N LYS A 309 -22.75 13.59 1.78
CA LYS A 309 -22.34 14.99 1.73
C LYS A 309 -22.14 15.58 3.12
N ALA A 310 -23.15 15.46 3.98
CA ALA A 310 -23.07 15.99 5.34
C ALA A 310 -21.88 15.41 6.13
N GLY A 311 -21.58 14.12 5.97
CA GLY A 311 -20.41 13.48 6.59
C GLY A 311 -19.08 13.98 6.01
N ALA A 312 -18.98 14.16 4.69
CA ALA A 312 -17.79 14.68 4.05
C ALA A 312 -17.46 16.13 4.47
N GLU A 313 -18.50 16.97 4.66
CA GLU A 313 -18.37 18.35 5.12
C GLU A 313 -17.96 18.47 6.61
N GLN A 314 -18.04 17.39 7.38
CA GLN A 314 -17.55 17.32 8.78
C GLN A 314 -16.08 16.94 8.89
N LEU A 315 -15.41 16.60 7.79
CA LEU A 315 -13.99 16.28 7.81
C LEU A 315 -13.17 17.55 8.11
N VAL A 316 -12.34 17.46 9.15
CA VAL A 316 -11.52 18.58 9.63
C VAL A 316 -10.11 18.45 9.05
N LEU A 317 -9.79 19.36 8.14
CA LEU A 317 -8.48 19.42 7.51
C LEU A 317 -7.47 20.07 8.46
N GLY A 318 -6.32 19.41 8.63
CA GLY A 318 -5.27 19.98 9.48
C GLY A 318 -3.99 19.14 9.51
N PRO A 319 -2.91 19.69 10.11
CA PRO A 319 -1.64 19.03 10.20
C PRO A 319 -1.69 17.83 11.16
N PRO A 320 -0.72 16.90 11.09
CA PRO A 320 -0.69 15.70 11.93
C PRO A 320 -0.77 15.95 13.43
N ASP A 321 -0.22 17.08 13.88
CA ASP A 321 -0.13 17.44 15.31
C ASP A 321 -1.39 18.11 15.87
N ASP A 322 -2.35 18.45 15.02
CA ASP A 322 -3.64 18.95 15.46
C ASP A 322 -4.55 17.76 15.85
N ALA A 323 -4.81 17.64 17.14
CA ALA A 323 -5.65 16.55 17.67
C ALA A 323 -7.12 16.60 17.19
N THR A 324 -7.58 17.73 16.65
CA THR A 324 -8.93 17.90 16.10
C THR A 324 -9.01 17.49 14.63
N SER A 325 -7.86 17.44 13.93
CA SER A 325 -7.81 17.08 12.53
C SER A 325 -8.00 15.56 12.33
N ASN A 326 -8.83 15.22 11.35
CA ASN A 326 -9.05 13.84 10.94
C ASN A 326 -8.81 13.64 9.43
N PHE A 327 -8.35 14.69 8.73
CA PHE A 327 -8.12 14.68 7.31
C PHE A 327 -6.82 15.43 6.95
N GLY A 328 -5.86 14.72 6.37
CA GLY A 328 -4.54 15.24 6.00
C GLY A 328 -4.46 15.75 4.56
N PRO A 329 -3.25 16.20 4.12
CA PRO A 329 -2.98 16.57 2.74
C PRO A 329 -2.78 15.33 1.84
N LEU A 330 -2.71 15.56 0.53
CA LEU A 330 -2.09 14.63 -0.41
C LEU A 330 -0.59 14.56 -0.20
N ILE A 331 0.04 13.50 -0.70
CA ILE A 331 1.48 13.25 -0.45
C ILE A 331 2.42 14.33 -1.02
N SER A 332 2.06 15.00 -2.10
CA SER A 332 2.91 16.01 -2.73
C SER A 332 2.11 16.98 -3.60
N LEU A 333 2.71 18.13 -3.92
CA LEU A 333 2.10 19.10 -4.86
C LEU A 333 1.88 18.50 -6.24
N LYS A 334 2.79 17.64 -6.72
CA LYS A 334 2.65 16.94 -7.99
C LYS A 334 1.41 16.05 -8.01
N HIS A 335 1.18 15.31 -6.92
CA HIS A 335 -0.02 14.47 -6.80
C HIS A 335 -1.29 15.31 -6.65
N ARG A 336 -1.21 16.44 -5.94
CA ARG A 336 -2.31 17.42 -5.87
C ARG A 336 -2.72 17.92 -7.25
N GLU A 337 -1.76 18.27 -8.09
CA GLU A 337 -2.03 18.69 -9.48
C GLU A 337 -2.73 17.58 -10.27
N LYS A 338 -2.31 16.32 -10.15
CA LYS A 338 -3.00 15.17 -10.75
C LYS A 338 -4.46 15.11 -10.27
N VAL A 339 -4.71 15.14 -8.98
CA VAL A 339 -6.07 15.04 -8.41
C VAL A 339 -6.94 16.21 -8.87
N LEU A 340 -6.43 17.43 -8.83
CA LEU A 340 -7.17 18.62 -9.28
C LEU A 340 -7.48 18.60 -10.78
N SER A 341 -6.65 17.97 -11.61
CA SER A 341 -6.94 17.79 -13.03
C SER A 341 -8.16 16.90 -13.26
N TYR A 342 -8.38 15.88 -12.43
CA TYR A 342 -9.61 15.09 -12.46
C TYR A 342 -10.83 15.84 -11.90
N TYR A 343 -10.64 16.72 -10.91
CA TYR A 343 -11.72 17.57 -10.41
C TYR A 343 -12.22 18.51 -11.50
N GLN A 344 -11.30 19.13 -12.25
CA GLN A 344 -11.62 19.96 -13.39
C GLN A 344 -12.31 19.13 -14.49
N LYS A 345 -11.76 17.96 -14.82
CA LYS A 345 -12.31 17.05 -15.83
C LYS A 345 -13.74 16.60 -15.48
N ALA A 346 -14.04 16.35 -14.20
CA ALA A 346 -15.39 16.00 -13.78
C ALA A 346 -16.40 17.09 -14.15
N VAL A 347 -16.03 18.36 -13.92
CA VAL A 347 -16.88 19.51 -14.30
C VAL A 347 -17.03 19.62 -15.82
N GLU A 348 -15.94 19.45 -16.56
CA GLU A 348 -15.94 19.46 -18.04
C GLU A 348 -16.82 18.34 -18.63
N ASP A 349 -16.82 17.14 -18.00
CA ASP A 349 -17.64 15.99 -18.39
C ASP A 349 -19.11 16.12 -17.93
N GLY A 350 -19.47 17.21 -17.25
CA GLY A 350 -20.84 17.55 -16.86
C GLY A 350 -21.27 17.01 -15.50
N ALA A 351 -20.32 16.71 -14.59
CA ALA A 351 -20.63 16.29 -13.23
C ALA A 351 -21.43 17.36 -12.46
N THR A 352 -22.38 16.89 -11.65
CA THR A 352 -22.95 17.70 -10.57
C THR A 352 -22.04 17.56 -9.36
N VAL A 353 -21.39 18.63 -8.95
CA VAL A 353 -20.58 18.69 -7.74
C VAL A 353 -21.50 18.78 -6.53
N ILE A 354 -21.50 17.75 -5.70
CA ILE A 354 -22.32 17.66 -4.48
C ILE A 354 -21.64 18.41 -3.33
N THR A 355 -20.32 18.25 -3.20
CA THR A 355 -19.48 18.98 -2.24
C THR A 355 -18.01 18.99 -2.69
N GLY A 356 -17.21 19.93 -2.20
CA GLY A 356 -15.78 20.04 -2.50
C GLY A 356 -15.50 20.63 -3.88
N GLY A 357 -14.55 20.03 -4.60
CA GLY A 357 -14.20 20.38 -5.99
C GLY A 357 -12.98 21.28 -6.15
N GLY A 358 -12.24 21.61 -5.07
CA GLY A 358 -11.14 22.55 -5.17
C GLY A 358 -10.07 22.42 -4.08
N VAL A 359 -9.31 23.49 -3.95
CA VAL A 359 -8.31 23.68 -2.88
C VAL A 359 -9.00 24.39 -1.71
N PRO A 360 -8.86 23.89 -0.47
CA PRO A 360 -9.41 24.58 0.69
C PRO A 360 -8.62 25.83 1.03
N ASP A 361 -9.27 26.78 1.69
CA ASP A 361 -8.59 27.93 2.30
C ASP A 361 -7.90 27.45 3.59
N MET A 362 -6.57 27.50 3.60
CA MET A 362 -5.75 27.01 4.70
C MET A 362 -5.02 28.17 5.40
N PRO A 363 -4.74 28.08 6.72
CA PRO A 363 -3.89 29.04 7.41
C PRO A 363 -2.55 29.26 6.70
N ALA A 364 -1.98 30.46 6.83
CA ALA A 364 -0.77 30.88 6.11
C ALA A 364 0.41 29.90 6.25
N GLU A 365 0.58 29.27 7.40
CA GLU A 365 1.61 28.28 7.67
C GLU A 365 1.42 26.96 6.94
N LEU A 366 0.19 26.66 6.48
CA LEU A 366 -0.20 25.46 5.74
C LEU A 366 -0.50 25.73 4.27
N ALA A 367 -0.52 26.98 3.84
CA ALA A 367 -0.92 27.37 2.49
C ALA A 367 -0.05 26.77 1.37
N HIS A 368 1.18 26.37 1.68
CA HIS A 368 2.10 25.69 0.75
C HIS A 368 1.97 24.17 0.75
N GLY A 369 1.04 23.60 1.53
CA GLY A 369 0.78 22.17 1.57
C GLY A 369 -0.01 21.64 0.39
N ALA A 370 -0.07 20.32 0.27
CA ALA A 370 -0.76 19.64 -0.82
C ALA A 370 -2.26 19.39 -0.50
N TRP A 371 -2.97 20.39 -0.08
CA TRP A 371 -4.36 20.31 0.37
C TRP A 371 -5.34 20.28 -0.79
N VAL A 372 -6.39 19.43 -0.66
CA VAL A 372 -7.56 19.37 -1.53
C VAL A 372 -8.80 19.11 -0.70
N GLN A 373 -9.96 19.54 -1.19
CA GLN A 373 -11.24 19.29 -0.54
C GLN A 373 -11.72 17.86 -0.79
N PRO A 374 -12.33 17.18 0.20
CA PRO A 374 -13.14 15.98 -0.04
C PRO A 374 -14.23 16.27 -1.05
N THR A 375 -14.34 15.45 -2.10
CA THR A 375 -15.18 15.79 -3.26
C THR A 375 -16.11 14.64 -3.62
N ILE A 376 -17.37 14.96 -3.84
CA ILE A 376 -18.41 14.01 -4.25
C ILE A 376 -19.07 14.53 -5.53
N TRP A 377 -19.22 13.64 -6.50
CA TRP A 377 -19.91 13.92 -7.76
C TRP A 377 -21.06 12.96 -8.01
N THR A 378 -22.02 13.44 -8.80
CA THR A 378 -23.06 12.64 -9.47
C THR A 378 -23.14 13.04 -10.94
N GLY A 379 -23.88 12.27 -11.76
CA GLY A 379 -24.25 12.64 -13.12
C GLY A 379 -23.19 12.42 -14.20
N LEU A 380 -22.02 11.85 -13.87
CA LEU A 380 -21.02 11.48 -14.89
C LEU A 380 -21.49 10.25 -15.69
N LYS A 381 -21.06 10.18 -16.94
CA LYS A 381 -21.19 9.01 -17.79
C LYS A 381 -20.18 7.93 -17.39
N ASP A 382 -20.49 6.67 -17.65
CA ASP A 382 -19.64 5.53 -17.28
C ASP A 382 -18.29 5.49 -18.02
N ASP A 383 -18.19 6.13 -19.18
CA ASP A 383 -16.97 6.25 -20.00
C ASP A 383 -16.09 7.47 -19.65
N SER A 384 -16.52 8.32 -18.71
CA SER A 384 -15.66 9.41 -18.22
C SER A 384 -14.38 8.87 -17.58
N ALA A 385 -13.24 9.50 -17.87
CA ALA A 385 -11.97 9.18 -17.23
C ALA A 385 -12.04 9.28 -15.70
N VAL A 386 -12.88 10.16 -15.15
CA VAL A 386 -13.13 10.29 -13.71
C VAL A 386 -13.74 9.02 -13.13
N VAL A 387 -14.54 8.28 -13.91
CA VAL A 387 -15.19 7.02 -13.50
C VAL A 387 -14.31 5.81 -13.80
N THR A 388 -13.50 5.87 -14.86
CA THR A 388 -12.75 4.70 -15.36
C THR A 388 -11.30 4.64 -14.91
N GLU A 389 -10.67 5.75 -14.52
CA GLU A 389 -9.27 5.81 -14.12
C GLU A 389 -9.11 6.05 -12.61
N GLU A 390 -8.07 5.47 -12.02
CA GLU A 390 -7.73 5.67 -10.60
C GLU A 390 -7.20 7.08 -10.34
N ILE A 391 -7.92 7.85 -9.54
CA ILE A 391 -7.54 9.22 -9.16
C ILE A 391 -6.54 9.21 -8.00
N PHE A 392 -6.78 8.33 -7.03
CA PHE A 392 -6.01 8.19 -5.80
C PHE A 392 -6.03 9.45 -4.93
N GLY A 393 -7.20 10.04 -4.82
CA GLY A 393 -7.48 11.27 -4.08
C GLY A 393 -8.82 11.18 -3.35
N PRO A 394 -9.16 12.19 -2.53
CA PRO A 394 -10.35 12.15 -1.68
C PRO A 394 -11.63 12.47 -2.47
N CYS A 395 -12.03 11.54 -3.31
CA CYS A 395 -13.18 11.75 -4.18
C CYS A 395 -13.92 10.46 -4.50
N CYS A 396 -15.23 10.58 -4.73
CA CYS A 396 -16.04 9.50 -5.27
C CYS A 396 -17.15 10.01 -6.18
N HIS A 397 -17.52 9.19 -7.16
CA HIS A 397 -18.70 9.39 -8.00
C HIS A 397 -19.82 8.46 -7.53
N ILE A 398 -21.02 9.03 -7.35
CA ILE A 398 -22.20 8.26 -6.91
C ILE A 398 -23.19 8.16 -8.08
N ARG A 399 -23.65 6.94 -8.38
CA ARG A 399 -24.60 6.65 -9.44
C ARG A 399 -25.73 5.76 -8.91
N PRO A 400 -27.04 6.02 -9.26
CA PRO A 400 -28.12 5.13 -8.94
C PRO A 400 -28.11 3.88 -9.82
N PHE A 401 -28.62 2.76 -9.28
CA PHE A 401 -28.95 1.54 -10.03
C PHE A 401 -30.36 1.05 -9.69
N ASP A 402 -30.95 0.26 -10.60
CA ASP A 402 -32.32 -0.24 -10.46
C ASP A 402 -32.42 -1.73 -10.15
N SER A 403 -31.45 -2.53 -10.61
CA SER A 403 -31.45 -3.98 -10.36
C SER A 403 -30.08 -4.48 -9.89
N GLU A 404 -30.04 -5.66 -9.28
CA GLU A 404 -28.81 -6.32 -8.84
C GLU A 404 -27.88 -6.60 -10.02
N GLU A 405 -28.43 -7.03 -11.15
CA GLU A 405 -27.68 -7.32 -12.38
C GLU A 405 -26.99 -6.07 -12.92
N GLU A 406 -27.67 -4.91 -12.86
CA GLU A 406 -27.08 -3.63 -13.25
C GLU A 406 -25.91 -3.25 -12.31
N ALA A 407 -26.10 -3.40 -11.01
CA ALA A 407 -25.05 -3.08 -10.01
C ALA A 407 -23.80 -3.94 -10.23
N VAL A 408 -23.96 -5.24 -10.47
CA VAL A 408 -22.87 -6.17 -10.78
C VAL A 408 -22.17 -5.79 -12.08
N ALA A 409 -22.94 -5.53 -13.15
CA ALA A 409 -22.39 -5.14 -14.45
C ALA A 409 -21.58 -3.84 -14.35
N LEU A 410 -22.07 -2.85 -13.61
CA LEU A 410 -21.38 -1.60 -13.37
C LEU A 410 -20.08 -1.79 -12.54
N ALA A 411 -20.13 -2.62 -11.51
CA ALA A 411 -18.95 -2.92 -10.70
C ALA A 411 -17.84 -3.59 -11.50
N ASN A 412 -18.20 -4.55 -12.38
CA ASN A 412 -17.27 -5.32 -13.21
C ASN A 412 -16.89 -4.63 -14.55
N SER A 413 -17.34 -3.38 -14.79
CA SER A 413 -17.17 -2.71 -16.09
C SER A 413 -15.73 -2.29 -16.43
N LEU A 414 -14.80 -2.43 -15.51
CA LEU A 414 -13.42 -1.95 -15.65
C LEU A 414 -12.40 -3.10 -15.47
N PRO A 415 -11.18 -2.96 -16.02
CA PRO A 415 -10.14 -3.98 -15.93
C PRO A 415 -9.48 -4.09 -14.54
N TYR A 416 -9.93 -3.30 -13.56
CA TYR A 416 -9.47 -3.39 -12.18
C TYR A 416 -10.22 -4.49 -11.43
N GLY A 417 -9.53 -5.19 -10.55
CA GLY A 417 -10.10 -6.30 -9.78
C GLY A 417 -9.57 -6.37 -8.35
N LEU A 418 -9.23 -5.23 -7.71
CA LEU A 418 -8.60 -5.27 -6.40
C LEU A 418 -9.60 -5.50 -5.27
N ALA A 419 -10.61 -4.62 -5.14
CA ALA A 419 -11.56 -4.70 -4.03
C ALA A 419 -12.97 -4.21 -4.40
N SER A 420 -13.97 -4.61 -3.59
CA SER A 420 -15.33 -4.08 -3.63
C SER A 420 -15.95 -4.13 -2.23
N ALA A 421 -16.98 -3.32 -1.99
CA ALA A 421 -17.78 -3.35 -0.77
C ALA A 421 -19.27 -3.46 -1.10
N ILE A 422 -20.01 -4.23 -0.31
CA ILE A 422 -21.46 -4.45 -0.45
C ILE A 422 -22.12 -4.07 0.87
N TRP A 423 -23.17 -3.26 0.79
CA TRP A 423 -23.98 -2.84 1.95
C TRP A 423 -25.41 -3.35 1.77
N THR A 424 -25.81 -4.35 2.55
CA THR A 424 -27.14 -4.98 2.54
C THR A 424 -27.33 -5.78 3.82
N GLU A 425 -28.54 -5.78 4.39
CA GLU A 425 -28.87 -6.65 5.52
C GLU A 425 -29.33 -8.06 5.06
N ASN A 426 -29.47 -8.30 3.76
CA ASN A 426 -29.81 -9.60 3.19
C ASN A 426 -28.56 -10.44 2.96
N VAL A 427 -28.27 -11.40 3.83
CA VAL A 427 -27.10 -12.28 3.74
C VAL A 427 -27.06 -13.06 2.40
N THR A 428 -28.22 -13.48 1.86
CA THR A 428 -28.30 -14.20 0.60
C THR A 428 -27.91 -13.29 -0.57
N CYS A 429 -28.35 -12.03 -0.56
CA CYS A 429 -27.94 -11.02 -1.53
C CYS A 429 -26.43 -10.77 -1.44
N ALA A 430 -25.90 -10.56 -0.23
CA ALA A 430 -24.46 -10.33 -0.03
C ALA A 430 -23.59 -11.43 -0.64
N HIS A 431 -23.91 -12.72 -0.37
CA HIS A 431 -23.16 -13.85 -0.93
C HIS A 431 -23.34 -14.01 -2.44
N ARG A 432 -24.56 -13.82 -2.96
CA ARG A 432 -24.85 -13.93 -4.37
C ARG A 432 -24.13 -12.86 -5.20
N VAL A 433 -24.18 -11.61 -4.75
CA VAL A 433 -23.48 -10.49 -5.39
C VAL A 433 -21.96 -10.67 -5.28
N ALA A 434 -21.45 -11.00 -4.09
CA ALA A 434 -20.02 -11.26 -3.91
C ALA A 434 -19.48 -12.33 -4.85
N GLY A 435 -20.26 -13.40 -5.10
CA GLY A 435 -19.88 -14.47 -6.02
C GLY A 435 -19.84 -14.06 -7.51
N GLN A 436 -20.37 -12.89 -7.87
CA GLN A 436 -20.41 -12.36 -9.23
C GLN A 436 -19.43 -11.21 -9.46
N LEU A 437 -18.86 -10.63 -8.40
CA LEU A 437 -17.92 -9.51 -8.52
C LEU A 437 -16.52 -10.00 -8.89
N GLU A 438 -15.92 -9.36 -9.87
CA GLU A 438 -14.55 -9.62 -10.33
C GLU A 438 -13.54 -8.83 -9.50
N ALA A 439 -13.46 -9.13 -8.20
CA ALA A 439 -12.55 -8.49 -7.27
C ALA A 439 -11.91 -9.52 -6.32
N GLY A 440 -10.63 -9.29 -5.97
CA GLY A 440 -9.88 -10.17 -5.07
C GLY A 440 -10.34 -10.09 -3.61
N ILE A 441 -10.82 -8.91 -3.16
CA ILE A 441 -11.38 -8.72 -1.82
C ILE A 441 -12.77 -8.13 -1.93
N ILE A 442 -13.75 -8.76 -1.29
CA ILE A 442 -15.11 -8.25 -1.22
C ILE A 442 -15.55 -8.20 0.23
N TRP A 443 -15.92 -7.02 0.71
CA TRP A 443 -16.46 -6.82 2.03
C TRP A 443 -17.99 -6.74 2.00
N ALA A 444 -18.65 -7.38 2.96
CA ALA A 444 -20.06 -7.18 3.23
C ALA A 444 -20.21 -6.42 4.56
N ASN A 445 -20.92 -5.30 4.54
CA ASN A 445 -21.21 -4.42 5.68
C ASN A 445 -19.95 -4.00 6.47
N SER A 446 -18.83 -3.87 5.78
CA SER A 446 -17.55 -3.44 6.36
C SER A 446 -16.59 -2.95 5.29
N TRP A 447 -15.46 -2.37 5.74
CA TRP A 447 -14.36 -2.01 4.88
C TRP A 447 -13.03 -2.08 5.65
N PHE A 448 -11.94 -2.50 4.95
CA PHE A 448 -10.57 -2.58 5.44
C PHE A 448 -10.32 -3.63 6.54
N LEU A 449 -11.27 -4.53 6.80
CA LEU A 449 -11.07 -5.69 7.69
C LEU A 449 -10.44 -6.83 6.88
N ARG A 450 -9.29 -7.30 7.33
CA ARG A 450 -8.57 -8.36 6.64
C ARG A 450 -7.76 -9.22 7.58
N ASP A 451 -7.86 -10.52 7.41
CA ASP A 451 -6.92 -11.49 7.97
C ASP A 451 -5.80 -11.75 6.96
N LEU A 452 -4.54 -11.57 7.38
CA LEU A 452 -3.37 -11.69 6.51
C LEU A 452 -3.14 -13.13 5.99
N ARG A 453 -3.84 -14.12 6.55
CA ARG A 453 -3.82 -15.51 6.07
C ARG A 453 -4.67 -15.71 4.82
N THR A 454 -5.60 -14.82 4.55
CA THR A 454 -6.47 -14.90 3.37
C THR A 454 -5.74 -14.30 2.16
N ALA A 455 -5.53 -15.11 1.14
CA ALA A 455 -4.99 -14.65 -0.14
C ALA A 455 -6.02 -13.82 -0.93
N PHE A 456 -5.57 -12.94 -1.85
CA PHE A 456 -6.39 -12.15 -2.77
C PHE A 456 -5.64 -11.88 -4.08
#